data_b39ed0cae288acac0eaf8ab7a9d9494d
#
_entry.id   b39ed0cae288acac0eaf8ab7a9d9494d
#
_cell.length_a   1.000
_cell.length_b   1.000
_cell.length_c   1.000
_cell.angle_alpha   90.00
_cell.angle_beta   90.00
_cell.angle_gamma   90.00
#
_symmetry.space_group_name_H-M   'P 1'
#
loop_
_entity.id
_entity.type
_entity.pdbx_description
1 polymer ?
#
loop_
_entity_poly.entity_id
_entity_poly.type
_entity_poly.pdbx_seq_one_letter_code
_entity_poly.pdbx_strand_id
1 'polypeptide(L)'
;MGKMFSFAPGIYTDTFASTGYVHIAQGLTQEFFTSLIKYIDEFFGDNQMKDFAQGGKQQALYEFIEPGHYDELREAVATICRVDAKSLVLAERHIKAYEVDANPSPLAHKDRFGSEVSVGFSIHVPENSTLVLYPEHDVTANPFNSTAELRSSFRPHTAPESGLQRARRVEIHDKPRDVTLFRGSAMWHLRERGAATTVLYLKLNTYNCDTLGEDPHCLDIPHDTRDLLHASESTFVSSIPVIARKVDYVHRRYNRDWKETLGVVMSGGTHLTINETEFQVFQAMDGQRSVADITKQMEPTNKGVDVAEIIQRLAECGTIELRTYRAASGEITRRFIGPWGDVKNSVGEEKRGRFVSVG
;
A
#
# COMPACT_ATOMS: atom_id res chain seq x y z
N MET A 1 -16.48 23.69 -1.49
CA MET A 1 -15.50 22.61 -1.31
C MET A 1 -14.32 22.93 -2.21
N GLY A 2 -13.17 23.32 -1.62
CA GLY A 2 -11.97 23.68 -2.37
C GLY A 2 -11.32 22.44 -2.97
N LYS A 3 -10.81 22.55 -4.21
CA LYS A 3 -10.07 21.46 -4.85
C LYS A 3 -8.67 21.37 -4.24
N MET A 4 -8.19 20.13 -4.04
CA MET A 4 -6.82 19.87 -3.59
C MET A 4 -5.82 20.14 -4.72
N PHE A 5 -6.11 19.66 -5.93
CA PHE A 5 -5.20 19.70 -7.06
C PHE A 5 -5.49 20.83 -8.05
N SER A 6 -4.42 21.47 -8.55
CA SER A 6 -4.44 22.54 -9.55
C SER A 6 -4.31 22.03 -10.99
N PHE A 7 -4.18 20.70 -11.19
CA PHE A 7 -3.89 20.08 -12.47
C PHE A 7 -4.96 19.06 -12.89
N ALA A 8 -4.98 18.72 -14.17
CA ALA A 8 -5.79 17.63 -14.70
C ALA A 8 -4.98 16.33 -14.69
N PRO A 9 -5.36 15.30 -13.90
CA PRO A 9 -4.56 14.08 -13.74
C PRO A 9 -4.23 13.36 -15.05
N GLY A 10 -5.15 13.34 -16.02
CA GLY A 10 -5.02 12.62 -17.28
C GLY A 10 -3.80 13.02 -18.13
N ILE A 11 -3.27 14.23 -17.99
CA ILE A 11 -2.10 14.69 -18.75
C ILE A 11 -0.80 14.00 -18.33
N TYR A 12 -0.77 13.40 -17.13
CA TYR A 12 0.41 12.75 -16.57
C TYR A 12 0.42 11.22 -16.75
N THR A 13 -0.65 10.65 -17.26
CA THR A 13 -0.87 9.20 -17.34
C THR A 13 0.21 8.50 -18.18
N ASP A 14 0.55 9.03 -19.35
CA ASP A 14 1.55 8.43 -20.25
C ASP A 14 2.97 8.58 -19.67
N THR A 15 3.25 9.72 -19.05
CA THR A 15 4.54 9.94 -18.38
C THR A 15 4.71 8.95 -17.24
N PHE A 16 3.72 8.80 -16.34
CA PHE A 16 3.80 7.86 -15.24
C PHE A 16 3.93 6.41 -15.73
N ALA A 17 3.17 6.03 -16.75
CA ALA A 17 3.24 4.69 -17.34
C ALA A 17 4.63 4.35 -17.89
N SER A 18 5.31 5.32 -18.50
CA SER A 18 6.63 5.12 -19.14
C SER A 18 7.82 5.27 -18.20
N THR A 19 7.71 6.13 -17.16
CA THR A 19 8.85 6.46 -16.28
C THR A 19 8.71 5.90 -14.86
N GLY A 20 7.47 5.57 -14.45
CA GLY A 20 7.16 5.18 -13.07
C GLY A 20 7.11 6.32 -12.07
N TYR A 21 7.25 7.57 -12.52
CA TYR A 21 7.14 8.78 -11.68
C TYR A 21 6.62 9.98 -12.47
N VAL A 22 6.10 10.96 -11.76
CA VAL A 22 5.82 12.31 -12.27
C VAL A 22 6.13 13.35 -11.19
N HIS A 23 6.62 14.49 -11.61
CA HIS A 23 6.78 15.68 -10.78
C HIS A 23 5.91 16.79 -11.36
N ILE A 24 5.06 17.36 -10.54
CA ILE A 24 4.02 18.33 -10.93
C ILE A 24 4.29 19.62 -10.15
N ALA A 25 4.89 20.58 -10.83
CA ALA A 25 5.18 21.88 -10.25
C ALA A 25 3.87 22.60 -9.91
N GLN A 26 3.79 23.19 -8.72
CA GLN A 26 2.62 23.91 -8.22
C GLN A 26 1.33 23.05 -8.30
N GLY A 27 1.44 21.74 -8.08
CA GLY A 27 0.36 20.77 -8.22
C GLY A 27 -0.76 20.90 -7.19
N LEU A 28 -0.53 21.56 -6.05
CA LEU A 28 -1.56 21.87 -5.06
C LEU A 28 -2.19 23.23 -5.34
N THR A 29 -3.50 23.37 -5.15
CA THR A 29 -4.15 24.69 -5.17
C THR A 29 -3.62 25.56 -4.04
N GLN A 30 -3.66 26.88 -4.21
CA GLN A 30 -3.20 27.82 -3.17
C GLN A 30 -4.07 27.71 -1.92
N GLU A 31 -5.38 27.53 -2.10
CA GLU A 31 -6.34 27.42 -1.00
C GLU A 31 -6.05 26.18 -0.14
N PHE A 32 -5.95 25.00 -0.76
CA PHE A 32 -5.63 23.77 -0.05
C PHE A 32 -4.26 23.85 0.65
N PHE A 33 -3.25 24.38 -0.04
CA PHE A 33 -1.91 24.52 0.50
C PHE A 33 -1.86 25.43 1.75
N THR A 34 -2.59 26.55 1.71
CA THR A 34 -2.71 27.45 2.87
C THR A 34 -3.38 26.76 4.06
N SER A 35 -4.44 25.99 3.80
CA SER A 35 -5.12 25.20 4.83
C SER A 35 -4.24 24.11 5.41
N LEU A 36 -3.42 23.47 4.55
CA LEU A 36 -2.46 22.43 4.96
C LEU A 36 -1.33 22.99 5.84
N ILE A 37 -0.78 24.17 5.51
CA ILE A 37 0.21 24.85 6.37
C ILE A 37 -0.42 25.15 7.74
N LYS A 38 -1.61 25.75 7.75
CA LYS A 38 -2.30 26.05 9.02
C LYS A 38 -2.52 24.80 9.88
N TYR A 39 -2.98 23.71 9.27
CA TYR A 39 -3.13 22.41 9.94
C TYR A 39 -1.82 21.93 10.56
N ILE A 40 -0.70 22.04 9.84
CA ILE A 40 0.62 21.62 10.29
C ILE A 40 1.12 22.50 11.45
N ASP A 41 0.96 23.81 11.33
CA ASP A 41 1.40 24.75 12.37
C ASP A 41 0.60 24.54 13.67
N GLU A 42 -0.70 24.31 13.58
CA GLU A 42 -1.56 23.99 14.73
C GLU A 42 -1.13 22.64 15.35
N PHE A 43 -0.86 21.62 14.54
CA PHE A 43 -0.53 20.29 15.02
C PHE A 43 0.87 20.22 15.68
N PHE A 44 1.90 20.77 15.04
CA PHE A 44 3.27 20.75 15.57
C PHE A 44 3.55 21.89 16.57
N GLY A 45 2.75 22.96 16.55
CA GLY A 45 2.86 24.10 17.48
C GLY A 45 2.59 23.71 18.95
N ASP A 46 1.72 22.73 19.17
CA ASP A 46 1.32 22.28 20.53
C ASP A 46 2.34 21.33 21.22
N ASN A 47 3.52 21.16 20.68
CA ASN A 47 4.64 20.40 21.30
C ASN A 47 4.37 18.90 21.63
N GLN A 48 3.26 18.32 21.26
CA GLN A 48 2.88 16.97 21.67
C GLN A 48 3.64 15.83 20.96
N MET A 49 4.35 16.12 19.85
CA MET A 49 4.99 15.10 19.02
C MET A 49 6.51 15.01 19.17
N LYS A 50 7.11 15.70 20.12
CA LYS A 50 8.59 15.66 20.33
C LYS A 50 9.11 14.30 20.75
N ASP A 51 8.26 13.43 21.32
CA ASP A 51 8.66 12.11 21.82
C ASP A 51 8.91 11.08 20.70
N PHE A 52 8.52 11.37 19.44
CA PHE A 52 8.75 10.49 18.31
C PHE A 52 9.90 10.94 17.39
N ALA A 53 10.73 11.89 17.85
CA ALA A 53 11.87 12.37 17.09
C ALA A 53 13.00 11.33 17.07
N GLN A 54 13.07 10.52 16.04
CA GLN A 54 14.21 9.66 15.76
C GLN A 54 15.11 10.35 14.75
N GLY A 55 16.34 10.71 15.16
CA GLY A 55 17.30 11.37 14.28
C GLY A 55 16.88 12.79 13.83
N GLY A 56 16.16 13.53 14.69
CA GLY A 56 15.64 14.86 14.37
C GLY A 56 14.47 14.85 13.36
N LYS A 57 13.75 13.73 13.23
CA LYS A 57 12.54 13.61 12.41
C LYS A 57 11.31 13.47 13.29
N GLN A 58 10.33 14.32 13.06
CA GLN A 58 8.99 14.19 13.62
C GLN A 58 8.04 13.60 12.56
N GLN A 59 7.07 12.82 12.99
CA GLN A 59 6.09 12.21 12.11
C GLN A 59 4.71 12.28 12.75
N ALA A 60 3.73 12.74 11.98
CA ALA A 60 2.35 12.88 12.41
C ALA A 60 1.40 12.21 11.42
N LEU A 61 0.34 11.60 11.94
CA LEU A 61 -0.77 11.12 11.11
C LEU A 61 -1.53 12.34 10.57
N TYR A 62 -1.77 12.35 9.26
CA TYR A 62 -2.55 13.40 8.61
C TYR A 62 -4.03 13.01 8.56
N GLU A 63 -4.89 13.87 9.08
CA GLU A 63 -6.33 13.77 8.88
C GLU A 63 -6.77 14.69 7.77
N PHE A 64 -7.61 14.20 6.84
CA PHE A 64 -8.07 15.01 5.71
C PHE A 64 -8.87 16.20 6.21
N ILE A 65 -8.48 17.40 5.80
CA ILE A 65 -9.09 18.67 6.20
C ILE A 65 -10.57 18.70 5.81
N GLU A 66 -10.88 18.17 4.62
CA GLU A 66 -12.25 18.01 4.13
C GLU A 66 -12.47 16.56 3.67
N PRO A 67 -13.66 15.97 3.94
CA PRO A 67 -13.94 14.58 3.55
C PRO A 67 -13.73 14.29 2.05
N GLY A 68 -14.06 15.25 1.18
CA GLY A 68 -13.91 15.10 -0.27
C GLY A 68 -12.47 15.08 -0.78
N HIS A 69 -11.49 15.50 0.03
CA HIS A 69 -10.08 15.47 -0.37
C HIS A 69 -9.55 14.03 -0.51
N TYR A 70 -10.05 13.09 0.28
CA TYR A 70 -9.68 11.69 0.13
C TYR A 70 -10.17 11.11 -1.21
N ASP A 71 -11.40 11.42 -1.60
CA ASP A 71 -11.94 10.95 -2.88
C ASP A 71 -11.21 11.61 -4.05
N GLU A 72 -10.93 12.92 -3.97
CA GLU A 72 -10.15 13.63 -5.00
C GLU A 72 -8.75 13.04 -5.16
N LEU A 73 -8.07 12.69 -4.06
CA LEU A 73 -6.77 12.00 -4.10
C LEU A 73 -6.89 10.66 -4.84
N ARG A 74 -7.86 9.82 -4.46
CA ARG A 74 -8.05 8.51 -5.08
C ARG A 74 -8.31 8.61 -6.58
N GLU A 75 -9.21 9.49 -6.99
CA GLU A 75 -9.53 9.71 -8.40
C GLU A 75 -8.32 10.24 -9.19
N ALA A 76 -7.55 11.14 -8.62
CA ALA A 76 -6.34 11.67 -9.27
C ALA A 76 -5.28 10.58 -9.45
N VAL A 77 -4.99 9.82 -8.40
CA VAL A 77 -4.00 8.72 -8.45
C VAL A 77 -4.49 7.62 -9.39
N ALA A 78 -5.77 7.24 -9.30
CA ALA A 78 -6.37 6.23 -10.19
C ALA A 78 -6.22 6.60 -11.67
N THR A 79 -6.51 7.86 -12.01
CA THR A 79 -6.37 8.37 -13.37
C THR A 79 -4.92 8.33 -13.84
N ILE A 80 -3.97 8.81 -13.04
CA ILE A 80 -2.54 8.81 -13.39
C ILE A 80 -2.02 7.38 -13.55
N CYS A 81 -2.41 6.47 -12.66
CA CYS A 81 -1.94 5.08 -12.64
C CYS A 81 -2.71 4.14 -13.58
N ARG A 82 -3.82 4.56 -14.18
CA ARG A 82 -4.75 3.74 -14.99
C ARG A 82 -5.33 2.56 -14.23
N VAL A 83 -5.77 2.80 -13.01
CA VAL A 83 -6.42 1.80 -12.17
C VAL A 83 -7.83 2.26 -11.78
N ASP A 84 -8.64 1.37 -11.23
CA ASP A 84 -9.93 1.75 -10.68
C ASP A 84 -9.74 2.46 -9.34
N ALA A 85 -10.32 3.64 -9.15
CA ALA A 85 -10.26 4.39 -7.90
C ALA A 85 -10.80 3.58 -6.71
N LYS A 86 -11.79 2.72 -6.94
CA LYS A 86 -12.35 1.84 -5.91
C LYS A 86 -11.37 0.77 -5.44
N SER A 87 -10.38 0.40 -6.25
CA SER A 87 -9.34 -0.57 -5.87
C SER A 87 -8.25 0.03 -4.98
N LEU A 88 -8.14 1.37 -4.93
CA LEU A 88 -7.10 2.02 -4.17
C LEU A 88 -7.39 2.03 -2.67
N VAL A 89 -6.38 1.65 -1.90
CA VAL A 89 -6.32 1.68 -0.43
C VAL A 89 -5.21 2.62 0.00
N LEU A 90 -5.50 3.51 0.95
CA LEU A 90 -4.52 4.43 1.52
C LEU A 90 -3.80 3.76 2.70
N ALA A 91 -2.60 3.24 2.48
CA ALA A 91 -1.84 2.48 3.46
C ALA A 91 -0.96 3.33 4.39
N GLU A 92 -0.73 4.59 4.05
CA GLU A 92 0.05 5.54 4.89
C GLU A 92 -0.34 6.98 4.54
N ARG A 93 -0.52 7.81 5.57
CA ARG A 93 -0.83 9.25 5.46
C ARG A 93 -0.08 10.04 6.54
N HIS A 94 1.20 10.31 6.27
CA HIS A 94 2.09 10.90 7.27
C HIS A 94 2.71 12.22 6.83
N ILE A 95 2.62 13.23 7.69
CA ILE A 95 3.46 14.41 7.62
C ILE A 95 4.81 14.06 8.24
N LYS A 96 5.88 14.24 7.49
CA LYS A 96 7.27 14.04 7.97
C LYS A 96 7.98 15.38 7.96
N ALA A 97 8.39 15.83 9.14
CA ALA A 97 9.12 17.07 9.35
C ALA A 97 10.51 16.76 9.93
N TYR A 98 11.56 17.25 9.30
CA TYR A 98 12.93 17.16 9.78
C TYR A 98 13.32 18.50 10.41
N GLU A 99 13.95 18.43 11.57
CA GLU A 99 14.49 19.61 12.25
C GLU A 99 15.64 20.23 11.44
N VAL A 100 15.92 21.51 11.70
CA VAL A 100 16.95 22.27 10.94
C VAL A 100 18.37 21.75 11.15
N ASP A 101 18.62 21.14 12.31
CA ASP A 101 19.88 20.51 12.70
C ASP A 101 19.87 18.99 12.50
N ALA A 102 18.80 18.44 11.96
CA ALA A 102 18.72 17.03 11.63
C ALA A 102 19.81 16.70 10.60
N ASN A 103 20.47 15.57 10.80
CA ASN A 103 21.42 15.04 9.83
C ASN A 103 20.89 13.71 9.26
N PRO A 104 19.79 13.73 8.52
CA PRO A 104 19.28 12.53 7.90
C PRO A 104 20.21 12.15 6.76
N SER A 105 20.86 11.01 6.86
CA SER A 105 21.59 10.36 5.77
C SER A 105 20.89 9.08 5.38
N PRO A 106 19.66 9.16 4.82
CA PRO A 106 18.93 7.98 4.47
C PRO A 106 19.66 7.27 3.35
N LEU A 107 19.88 5.97 3.53
CA LEU A 107 20.27 5.12 2.41
C LEU A 107 19.12 5.04 1.41
N ALA A 108 19.46 4.91 0.14
CA ALA A 108 18.46 4.63 -0.88
C ALA A 108 17.65 3.39 -0.48
N HIS A 109 16.34 3.46 -0.63
CA HIS A 109 15.42 2.43 -0.22
C HIS A 109 14.24 2.31 -1.18
N LYS A 110 13.52 1.21 -1.07
CA LYS A 110 12.16 1.05 -1.59
C LYS A 110 11.21 1.12 -0.41
N ASP A 111 10.06 1.72 -0.62
CA ASP A 111 9.00 1.69 0.37
C ASP A 111 8.52 0.26 0.64
N ARG A 112 7.73 0.08 1.70
CA ARG A 112 7.11 -1.20 2.04
C ARG A 112 6.17 -1.70 0.94
N PHE A 113 5.83 -2.97 0.94
CA PHE A 113 4.92 -3.61 -0.01
C PHE A 113 3.62 -2.82 -0.23
N GLY A 114 2.94 -2.40 0.85
CA GLY A 114 1.69 -1.65 0.78
C GLY A 114 1.82 -0.21 0.25
N SER A 115 3.02 0.24 -0.13
CA SER A 115 3.27 1.57 -0.69
C SER A 115 3.57 1.48 -2.19
N GLU A 116 2.63 0.91 -2.96
CA GLU A 116 2.77 0.75 -4.42
C GLU A 116 3.00 2.09 -5.11
N VAL A 117 2.21 3.09 -4.77
CA VAL A 117 2.33 4.47 -5.24
C VAL A 117 2.54 5.38 -4.04
N SER A 118 3.63 6.12 -4.05
CA SER A 118 3.93 7.17 -3.08
C SER A 118 3.65 8.53 -3.69
N VAL A 119 2.82 9.32 -3.01
CA VAL A 119 2.47 10.70 -3.36
C VAL A 119 3.07 11.60 -2.30
N GLY A 120 3.94 12.51 -2.70
CA GLY A 120 4.55 13.52 -1.82
C GLY A 120 4.02 14.90 -2.12
N PHE A 121 3.52 15.61 -1.10
CA PHE A 121 3.19 17.03 -1.16
C PHE A 121 4.32 17.81 -0.48
N SER A 122 5.04 18.59 -1.24
CA SER A 122 6.17 19.38 -0.75
C SER A 122 5.62 20.63 -0.03
N ILE A 123 5.88 20.72 1.28
CA ILE A 123 5.36 21.79 2.13
C ILE A 123 6.44 22.81 2.42
N HIS A 124 7.53 22.37 3.02
CA HIS A 124 8.74 23.16 3.20
C HIS A 124 9.93 22.35 2.70
N VAL A 125 10.63 22.88 1.73
CA VAL A 125 11.79 22.22 1.11
C VAL A 125 12.90 23.24 0.91
N PRO A 126 14.03 23.13 1.62
CA PRO A 126 15.21 23.96 1.39
C PRO A 126 15.75 23.78 -0.02
N GLU A 127 16.31 24.84 -0.61
CA GLU A 127 16.81 24.84 -1.99
C GLU A 127 17.86 23.75 -2.29
N ASN A 128 18.62 23.34 -1.28
CA ASN A 128 19.64 22.31 -1.41
C ASN A 128 19.10 20.87 -1.17
N SER A 129 17.84 20.71 -0.77
CA SER A 129 17.24 19.39 -0.61
C SER A 129 16.81 18.81 -1.96
N THR A 130 17.00 17.51 -2.15
CA THR A 130 16.72 16.86 -3.43
C THR A 130 16.10 15.49 -3.20
N LEU A 131 14.99 15.21 -3.85
CA LEU A 131 14.47 13.85 -3.96
C LEU A 131 15.15 13.16 -5.14
N VAL A 132 15.83 12.06 -4.87
CA VAL A 132 16.56 11.27 -5.87
C VAL A 132 15.79 9.98 -6.14
N LEU A 133 15.55 9.69 -7.42
CA LEU A 133 14.88 8.48 -7.91
C LEU A 133 15.82 7.69 -8.84
N TYR A 134 15.68 6.36 -8.83
CA TYR A 134 16.42 5.44 -9.70
C TYR A 134 15.42 4.59 -10.53
N PRO A 135 14.81 5.17 -11.57
CA PRO A 135 13.68 4.55 -12.26
C PRO A 135 14.03 3.32 -13.11
N GLU A 136 15.32 3.11 -13.41
CA GLU A 136 15.78 2.04 -14.31
C GLU A 136 16.57 0.93 -13.55
N HIS A 137 16.69 1.06 -12.22
CA HIS A 137 17.45 0.10 -11.43
C HIS A 137 16.55 -0.79 -10.57
N ASP A 138 16.53 -2.10 -10.89
CA ASP A 138 15.77 -3.10 -10.15
C ASP A 138 14.37 -2.61 -9.76
N VAL A 139 13.45 -2.67 -10.70
CA VAL A 139 12.07 -2.22 -10.53
C VAL A 139 11.14 -3.29 -9.91
N THR A 140 11.71 -4.36 -9.34
CA THR A 140 10.94 -5.38 -8.60
C THR A 140 10.37 -4.76 -7.34
N ALA A 141 9.08 -4.95 -7.09
CA ALA A 141 8.46 -4.42 -5.87
C ALA A 141 9.07 -5.06 -4.62
N ASN A 142 9.22 -4.25 -3.55
CA ASN A 142 9.60 -4.73 -2.23
C ASN A 142 8.55 -5.75 -1.74
N PRO A 143 8.91 -7.01 -1.52
CA PRO A 143 7.96 -8.04 -1.07
C PRO A 143 7.64 -7.95 0.42
N PHE A 144 8.41 -7.15 1.18
CA PHE A 144 8.26 -7.01 2.62
C PHE A 144 7.42 -5.78 2.98
N ASN A 145 6.76 -5.87 4.10
CA ASN A 145 6.08 -4.70 4.68
C ASN A 145 7.02 -3.84 5.54
N SER A 146 8.30 -3.89 5.22
CA SER A 146 9.38 -3.18 5.90
C SER A 146 10.54 -2.90 4.93
N THR A 147 11.00 -1.65 4.94
CA THR A 147 12.23 -1.26 4.23
C THR A 147 13.47 -1.93 4.83
N ALA A 148 13.50 -2.08 6.17
CA ALA A 148 14.62 -2.67 6.87
C ALA A 148 14.75 -4.17 6.56
N GLU A 149 13.65 -4.90 6.49
CA GLU A 149 13.65 -6.32 6.10
C GLU A 149 14.16 -6.50 4.67
N LEU A 150 13.72 -5.67 3.72
CA LEU A 150 14.27 -5.71 2.37
C LEU A 150 15.80 -5.54 2.39
N ARG A 151 16.30 -4.55 3.12
CA ARG A 151 17.74 -4.31 3.19
C ARG A 151 18.50 -5.45 3.85
N SER A 152 17.98 -6.04 4.91
CA SER A 152 18.61 -7.18 5.60
C SER A 152 18.56 -8.47 4.78
N SER A 153 17.68 -8.59 3.79
CA SER A 153 17.60 -9.73 2.89
C SER A 153 18.76 -9.81 1.88
N PHE A 154 19.47 -8.70 1.64
CA PHE A 154 20.62 -8.68 0.72
C PHE A 154 21.87 -9.26 1.39
N ARG A 155 22.61 -10.08 0.63
CA ARG A 155 23.97 -10.44 1.01
C ARG A 155 24.91 -9.25 0.79
N PRO A 156 26.05 -9.14 1.48
CA PRO A 156 26.97 -8.01 1.33
C PRO A 156 27.37 -7.70 -0.13
N HIS A 157 27.53 -8.74 -0.94
CA HIS A 157 27.92 -8.59 -2.36
C HIS A 157 26.73 -8.31 -3.30
N THR A 158 25.48 -8.39 -2.82
CA THR A 158 24.26 -8.06 -3.58
C THR A 158 23.58 -6.79 -3.06
N ALA A 159 24.22 -6.09 -2.13
CA ALA A 159 23.72 -4.82 -1.62
C ALA A 159 23.49 -3.82 -2.76
N PRO A 160 22.39 -3.07 -2.74
CA PRO A 160 21.97 -2.23 -3.88
C PRO A 160 22.94 -1.08 -4.19
N GLU A 161 23.76 -0.67 -3.23
CA GLU A 161 24.65 0.50 -3.33
C GLU A 161 25.57 0.46 -4.55
N SER A 162 26.19 -0.68 -4.82
CA SER A 162 27.11 -0.82 -5.97
C SER A 162 26.39 -0.72 -7.32
N GLY A 163 25.14 -1.16 -7.38
CA GLY A 163 24.27 -1.01 -8.55
C GLY A 163 23.81 0.42 -8.72
N LEU A 164 23.34 1.04 -7.64
CA LEU A 164 22.83 2.41 -7.62
C LEU A 164 23.87 3.46 -8.01
N GLN A 165 25.16 3.24 -7.67
CA GLN A 165 26.25 4.13 -8.11
C GLN A 165 26.38 4.24 -9.63
N ARG A 166 25.95 3.22 -10.37
CA ARG A 166 26.04 3.16 -11.84
C ARG A 166 24.69 3.39 -12.52
N ALA A 167 23.61 3.42 -11.75
CA ALA A 167 22.27 3.58 -12.27
C ALA A 167 22.00 5.03 -12.67
N ARG A 168 21.11 5.20 -13.64
CA ARG A 168 20.57 6.52 -13.97
C ARG A 168 19.90 7.12 -12.75
N ARG A 169 20.32 8.30 -12.37
CA ARG A 169 19.82 9.08 -11.27
C ARG A 169 18.96 10.22 -11.80
N VAL A 170 17.76 10.37 -11.25
CA VAL A 170 16.85 11.50 -11.52
C VAL A 170 16.77 12.33 -10.25
N GLU A 171 17.08 13.60 -10.36
CA GLU A 171 17.05 14.57 -9.27
C GLU A 171 15.83 15.47 -9.41
N ILE A 172 15.00 15.49 -8.39
CA ILE A 172 13.81 16.36 -8.29
C ILE A 172 14.08 17.41 -7.23
N HIS A 173 14.22 18.64 -7.68
CA HIS A 173 14.36 19.83 -6.84
C HIS A 173 12.95 20.40 -6.60
N ASP A 174 12.18 19.70 -5.79
CA ASP A 174 10.80 20.04 -5.50
C ASP A 174 10.72 21.33 -4.66
N LYS A 175 9.65 22.08 -4.86
CA LYS A 175 9.37 23.35 -4.19
C LYS A 175 8.05 23.24 -3.41
N PRO A 176 7.78 24.17 -2.48
CA PRO A 176 6.48 24.25 -1.84
C PRO A 176 5.33 24.23 -2.87
N ARG A 177 4.28 23.45 -2.60
CA ARG A 177 3.12 23.15 -3.44
C ARG A 177 3.36 22.14 -4.58
N ASP A 178 4.58 21.66 -4.79
CA ASP A 178 4.81 20.63 -5.78
C ASP A 178 4.22 19.29 -5.31
N VAL A 179 3.80 18.49 -6.28
CA VAL A 179 3.32 17.12 -6.06
C VAL A 179 4.22 16.16 -6.82
N THR A 180 4.72 15.14 -6.14
CA THR A 180 5.50 14.09 -6.78
C THR A 180 4.83 12.75 -6.55
N LEU A 181 4.56 11.99 -7.63
CA LEU A 181 4.10 10.61 -7.58
C LEU A 181 5.20 9.70 -8.10
N PHE A 182 5.43 8.56 -7.45
CA PHE A 182 6.35 7.54 -7.95
C PHE A 182 5.97 6.15 -7.42
N ARG A 183 6.46 5.09 -8.08
CA ARG A 183 6.25 3.70 -7.67
C ARG A 183 7.09 3.39 -6.44
N GLY A 184 6.57 3.71 -5.24
CA GLY A 184 7.32 3.70 -3.99
C GLY A 184 7.92 2.35 -3.62
N SER A 185 7.13 1.27 -3.72
CA SER A 185 7.61 -0.08 -3.40
C SER A 185 8.54 -0.68 -4.47
N ALA A 186 8.54 -0.16 -5.70
CA ALA A 186 9.33 -0.71 -6.80
C ALA A 186 10.56 0.13 -7.16
N MET A 187 10.54 1.42 -6.87
CA MET A 187 11.59 2.36 -7.26
C MET A 187 12.53 2.67 -6.10
N TRP A 188 13.83 2.47 -6.28
CA TRP A 188 14.83 2.93 -5.33
C TRP A 188 14.83 4.45 -5.27
N HIS A 189 14.81 5.00 -4.06
CA HIS A 189 14.78 6.44 -3.85
C HIS A 189 15.38 6.86 -2.51
N LEU A 190 15.76 8.12 -2.41
CA LEU A 190 16.17 8.77 -1.16
C LEU A 190 15.94 10.27 -1.26
N ARG A 191 15.89 10.96 -0.12
CA ARG A 191 15.99 12.42 -0.06
C ARG A 191 17.36 12.81 0.48
N GLU A 192 18.14 13.48 -0.34
CA GLU A 192 19.41 14.05 0.06
C GLU A 192 19.20 15.40 0.73
N ARG A 193 20.03 15.69 1.73
CA ARG A 193 20.00 16.98 2.47
C ARG A 193 18.59 17.32 2.95
N GLY A 194 17.95 16.36 3.63
CA GLY A 194 16.57 16.47 4.06
C GLY A 194 16.35 17.32 5.33
N ALA A 195 17.38 17.93 5.92
CA ALA A 195 17.24 18.82 7.08
C ALA A 195 16.26 19.96 6.77
N ALA A 196 15.46 20.35 7.74
CA ALA A 196 14.42 21.37 7.62
C ALA A 196 13.32 21.06 6.56
N THR A 197 13.22 19.84 6.06
CA THR A 197 12.18 19.48 5.08
C THR A 197 10.88 19.08 5.77
N THR A 198 9.76 19.54 5.26
CA THR A 198 8.42 19.06 5.64
C THR A 198 7.67 18.59 4.40
N VAL A 199 7.26 17.32 4.40
CA VAL A 199 6.52 16.70 3.29
C VAL A 199 5.39 15.85 3.84
N LEU A 200 4.20 15.96 3.26
CA LEU A 200 3.12 15.02 3.49
C LEU A 200 3.25 13.86 2.48
N TYR A 201 3.38 12.65 2.99
CA TYR A 201 3.38 11.43 2.19
C TYR A 201 2.05 10.69 2.33
N LEU A 202 1.44 10.40 1.18
CA LEU A 202 0.23 9.61 1.03
C LEU A 202 0.61 8.39 0.18
N LYS A 203 0.48 7.18 0.74
CA LYS A 203 0.93 5.96 0.07
C LYS A 203 -0.26 5.06 -0.18
N LEU A 204 -0.47 4.72 -1.44
CA LEU A 204 -1.62 3.96 -1.88
C LEU A 204 -1.17 2.66 -2.55
N ASN A 205 -2.09 1.69 -2.57
CA ASN A 205 -1.91 0.44 -3.31
C ASN A 205 -3.25 -0.10 -3.80
N THR A 206 -3.15 -1.01 -4.78
CA THR A 206 -4.26 -1.80 -5.31
C THR A 206 -4.29 -3.22 -4.72
N TYR A 207 -3.41 -3.51 -3.78
CA TYR A 207 -3.22 -4.83 -3.18
C TYR A 207 -4.18 -5.12 -2.03
N ASN A 208 -5.14 -4.25 -1.77
CA ASN A 208 -6.05 -4.30 -0.62
C ASN A 208 -5.30 -4.43 0.72
N CYS A 209 -4.21 -3.66 0.89
CA CYS A 209 -3.28 -3.79 1.99
C CYS A 209 -3.23 -2.49 2.82
N ASP A 210 -3.79 -2.55 4.04
CA ASP A 210 -3.74 -1.47 5.01
C ASP A 210 -3.24 -2.00 6.37
N THR A 211 -1.95 -2.25 6.46
CA THR A 211 -1.33 -2.84 7.66
C THR A 211 -1.23 -1.89 8.84
N LEU A 212 -1.37 -0.59 8.63
CA LEU A 212 -1.36 0.42 9.69
C LEU A 212 -2.76 0.79 10.17
N GLY A 213 -3.81 0.40 9.40
CA GLY A 213 -5.17 0.80 9.69
C GLY A 213 -5.41 2.30 9.43
N GLU A 214 -4.70 2.88 8.47
CA GLU A 214 -4.72 4.32 8.21
C GLU A 214 -5.66 4.73 7.07
N ASP A 215 -6.20 3.77 6.31
CA ASP A 215 -7.25 4.08 5.33
C ASP A 215 -8.49 4.61 6.07
N PRO A 216 -9.06 5.76 5.70
CA PRO A 216 -10.26 6.30 6.35
C PRO A 216 -11.44 5.31 6.40
N HIS A 217 -11.46 4.32 5.51
CA HIS A 217 -12.47 3.28 5.47
C HIS A 217 -12.02 1.92 6.03
N CYS A 218 -10.89 1.87 6.78
CA CYS A 218 -10.32 0.61 7.26
C CYS A 218 -11.18 -0.12 8.30
N LEU A 219 -11.97 0.60 9.07
CA LEU A 219 -12.78 0.03 10.16
C LEU A 219 -14.16 -0.46 9.68
N ASP A 220 -14.59 -0.03 8.51
CA ASP A 220 -15.89 -0.40 7.97
C ASP A 220 -15.81 -1.67 7.13
N ILE A 221 -16.83 -2.54 7.27
CA ILE A 221 -17.13 -3.48 6.19
C ILE A 221 -17.60 -2.60 5.03
N PRO A 222 -16.90 -2.62 3.87
CA PRO A 222 -17.26 -1.76 2.76
C PRO A 222 -18.76 -1.88 2.42
N HIS A 223 -19.41 -0.78 2.10
CA HIS A 223 -20.83 -0.77 1.74
C HIS A 223 -21.14 -1.83 0.68
N ASP A 224 -20.30 -1.92 -0.35
CA ASP A 224 -20.44 -2.92 -1.41
C ASP A 224 -20.46 -4.35 -0.85
N THR A 225 -19.62 -4.70 0.13
CA THR A 225 -19.61 -6.03 0.75
C THR A 225 -20.92 -6.30 1.49
N ARG A 226 -21.42 -5.32 2.24
CA ARG A 226 -22.69 -5.44 2.99
C ARG A 226 -23.87 -5.64 2.04
N ASP A 227 -23.93 -4.84 1.00
CA ASP A 227 -24.99 -4.91 -0.01
C ASP A 227 -24.96 -6.24 -0.77
N LEU A 228 -23.77 -6.74 -1.11
CA LEU A 228 -23.60 -8.01 -1.81
C LEU A 228 -23.92 -9.23 -0.94
N LEU A 229 -23.66 -9.17 0.38
CA LEU A 229 -24.07 -10.23 1.32
C LEU A 229 -25.60 -10.38 1.43
N HIS A 230 -26.34 -9.29 1.22
CA HIS A 230 -27.80 -9.28 1.27
C HIS A 230 -28.48 -9.28 -0.12
N ALA A 231 -27.69 -9.36 -1.17
CA ALA A 231 -28.18 -9.39 -2.55
C ALA A 231 -28.82 -10.75 -2.92
N SER A 232 -29.40 -10.80 -4.13
CA SER A 232 -29.87 -12.10 -4.67
C SER A 232 -28.70 -13.07 -4.84
N GLU A 233 -28.98 -14.37 -4.77
CA GLU A 233 -27.99 -15.42 -4.97
C GLU A 233 -27.16 -15.21 -6.26
N SER A 234 -27.83 -14.87 -7.38
CA SER A 234 -27.16 -14.60 -8.65
C SER A 234 -26.20 -13.41 -8.62
N THR A 235 -26.52 -12.40 -7.82
CA THR A 235 -25.65 -11.23 -7.63
C THR A 235 -24.47 -11.60 -6.73
N PHE A 236 -24.70 -12.30 -5.63
CA PHE A 236 -23.67 -12.75 -4.72
C PHE A 236 -22.65 -13.66 -5.43
N VAL A 237 -23.09 -14.69 -6.16
CA VAL A 237 -22.18 -15.62 -6.85
C VAL A 237 -21.38 -14.98 -7.98
N SER A 238 -21.84 -13.84 -8.53
CA SER A 238 -21.09 -13.05 -9.52
C SER A 238 -20.11 -12.06 -8.90
N SER A 239 -20.17 -11.82 -7.60
CA SER A 239 -19.25 -10.92 -6.92
C SER A 239 -17.82 -11.47 -6.87
N ILE A 240 -16.85 -10.56 -6.75
CA ILE A 240 -15.42 -10.86 -6.71
C ILE A 240 -14.94 -10.80 -5.25
N PRO A 241 -14.63 -11.93 -4.62
CA PRO A 241 -14.09 -11.94 -3.26
C PRO A 241 -12.61 -11.60 -3.27
N VAL A 242 -12.21 -10.74 -2.33
CA VAL A 242 -10.81 -10.38 -2.07
C VAL A 242 -10.53 -10.46 -0.57
N ILE A 243 -9.27 -10.64 -0.18
CA ILE A 243 -8.88 -10.58 1.22
C ILE A 243 -9.13 -9.16 1.73
N ALA A 244 -9.81 -9.04 2.86
CA ALA A 244 -10.13 -7.74 3.44
C ALA A 244 -8.86 -6.94 3.77
N ARG A 245 -8.93 -5.61 3.58
CA ARG A 245 -7.78 -4.71 3.76
C ARG A 245 -7.18 -4.75 5.17
N LYS A 246 -7.99 -5.05 6.17
CA LYS A 246 -7.58 -5.21 7.56
C LYS A 246 -6.94 -6.56 7.89
N VAL A 247 -6.83 -7.48 6.94
CA VAL A 247 -6.12 -8.74 7.11
C VAL A 247 -4.64 -8.51 6.83
N ASP A 248 -3.80 -8.69 7.84
CA ASP A 248 -2.36 -8.58 7.69
C ASP A 248 -1.80 -9.76 6.89
N TYR A 249 -2.20 -10.97 7.26
CA TYR A 249 -1.80 -12.19 6.53
C TYR A 249 -2.67 -13.40 6.87
N VAL A 250 -2.67 -14.34 5.94
CA VAL A 250 -3.22 -15.70 6.11
C VAL A 250 -2.04 -16.65 6.23
N HIS A 251 -2.02 -17.48 7.26
CA HIS A 251 -0.87 -18.34 7.53
C HIS A 251 -1.20 -19.82 7.65
N ARG A 252 -0.21 -20.62 7.34
CA ARG A 252 -0.07 -22.02 7.69
C ARG A 252 1.24 -22.16 8.47
N ARG A 253 1.19 -22.58 9.72
CA ARG A 253 2.37 -22.71 10.59
C ARG A 253 2.20 -23.83 11.60
N TYR A 254 3.27 -24.21 12.25
CA TYR A 254 3.23 -25.16 13.36
C TYR A 254 3.16 -24.43 14.72
N ASN A 255 2.40 -24.99 15.63
CA ASN A 255 2.43 -24.58 17.04
C ASN A 255 3.61 -25.24 17.79
N ARG A 256 3.71 -25.03 19.12
CA ARG A 256 4.79 -25.61 19.93
C ARG A 256 4.76 -27.13 20.01
N ASP A 257 3.62 -27.76 19.74
CA ASP A 257 3.44 -29.22 19.74
C ASP A 257 3.64 -29.82 18.34
N TRP A 258 4.17 -29.04 17.40
CA TRP A 258 4.36 -29.40 16.01
C TRP A 258 3.07 -29.77 15.26
N LYS A 259 1.94 -29.29 15.77
CA LYS A 259 0.67 -29.40 15.07
C LYS A 259 0.48 -28.25 14.13
N GLU A 260 0.05 -28.55 12.93
CA GLU A 260 -0.27 -27.54 11.93
C GLU A 260 -1.45 -26.66 12.39
N THR A 261 -1.32 -25.37 12.18
CA THR A 261 -2.36 -24.39 12.46
C THR A 261 -2.55 -23.48 11.26
N LEU A 262 -3.80 -23.23 10.91
CA LEU A 262 -4.20 -22.31 9.86
C LEU A 262 -4.92 -21.12 10.51
N GLY A 263 -4.65 -19.93 10.03
CA GLY A 263 -5.27 -18.76 10.62
C GLY A 263 -5.17 -17.50 9.76
N VAL A 264 -5.98 -16.53 10.16
CA VAL A 264 -5.99 -15.17 9.63
C VAL A 264 -5.61 -14.23 10.76
N VAL A 265 -4.61 -13.38 10.54
CA VAL A 265 -4.23 -12.30 11.46
C VAL A 265 -4.71 -10.99 10.86
N MET A 266 -5.44 -10.24 11.67
CA MET A 266 -5.98 -8.93 11.30
C MET A 266 -5.23 -7.82 12.01
N SER A 267 -5.27 -6.64 11.45
CA SER A 267 -4.75 -5.41 12.05
C SER A 267 -5.25 -5.26 13.50
N GLY A 268 -4.34 -4.92 14.40
CA GLY A 268 -4.62 -4.91 15.84
C GLY A 268 -4.44 -6.26 16.55
N GLY A 269 -3.94 -7.29 15.84
CA GLY A 269 -3.53 -8.57 16.43
C GLY A 269 -4.67 -9.58 16.68
N THR A 270 -5.87 -9.31 16.17
CA THR A 270 -6.97 -10.29 16.21
C THR A 270 -6.62 -11.50 15.36
N HIS A 271 -6.78 -12.69 15.91
CA HIS A 271 -6.49 -13.96 15.26
C HIS A 271 -7.74 -14.81 15.11
N LEU A 272 -8.00 -15.26 13.87
CA LEU A 272 -9.07 -16.20 13.54
C LEU A 272 -8.45 -17.53 13.11
N THR A 273 -8.82 -18.63 13.77
CA THR A 273 -8.46 -19.98 13.33
C THR A 273 -9.37 -20.40 12.17
N ILE A 274 -8.79 -20.96 11.11
CA ILE A 274 -9.50 -21.44 9.93
C ILE A 274 -9.15 -22.91 9.66
N ASN A 275 -9.99 -23.60 8.89
CA ASN A 275 -9.75 -24.96 8.45
C ASN A 275 -9.08 -24.99 7.05
N GLU A 276 -8.75 -26.20 6.58
CA GLU A 276 -8.07 -26.42 5.31
C GLU A 276 -8.87 -25.89 4.11
N THR A 277 -10.19 -26.13 4.10
CA THR A 277 -11.04 -25.65 2.99
C THR A 277 -11.12 -24.13 2.94
N GLU A 278 -11.24 -23.47 4.10
CA GLU A 278 -11.20 -22.01 4.21
C GLU A 278 -9.87 -21.45 3.76
N PHE A 279 -8.77 -22.11 4.13
CA PHE A 279 -7.43 -21.73 3.67
C PHE A 279 -7.31 -21.81 2.13
N GLN A 280 -7.84 -22.88 1.53
CA GLN A 280 -7.88 -23.03 0.07
C GLN A 280 -8.76 -21.98 -0.60
N VAL A 281 -9.87 -21.56 0.03
CA VAL A 281 -10.69 -20.44 -0.44
C VAL A 281 -9.86 -19.16 -0.50
N PHE A 282 -9.12 -18.83 0.56
CA PHE A 282 -8.21 -17.69 0.53
C PHE A 282 -7.16 -17.80 -0.59
N GLN A 283 -6.61 -18.99 -0.82
CA GLN A 283 -5.63 -19.21 -1.89
C GLN A 283 -6.23 -19.05 -3.30
N ALA A 284 -7.51 -19.30 -3.45
CA ALA A 284 -8.20 -19.17 -4.73
C ALA A 284 -8.58 -17.73 -5.07
N MET A 285 -8.60 -16.82 -4.09
CA MET A 285 -8.91 -15.41 -4.32
C MET A 285 -7.73 -14.67 -4.98
N ASP A 286 -7.95 -14.10 -6.14
CA ASP A 286 -6.96 -13.35 -6.92
C ASP A 286 -7.48 -11.98 -7.39
N GLY A 287 -8.66 -11.59 -6.90
CA GLY A 287 -9.30 -10.35 -7.34
C GLY A 287 -9.87 -10.38 -8.76
N GLN A 288 -9.81 -11.53 -9.44
CA GLN A 288 -10.31 -11.72 -10.81
C GLN A 288 -11.49 -12.70 -10.87
N ARG A 289 -11.45 -13.73 -10.03
CA ARG A 289 -12.46 -14.80 -10.01
C ARG A 289 -13.66 -14.41 -9.18
N SER A 290 -14.84 -14.70 -9.72
CA SER A 290 -16.08 -14.58 -8.97
C SER A 290 -16.23 -15.71 -7.94
N VAL A 291 -17.18 -15.56 -7.02
CA VAL A 291 -17.58 -16.64 -6.11
C VAL A 291 -17.91 -17.91 -6.88
N ALA A 292 -18.66 -17.80 -8.00
CA ALA A 292 -18.98 -18.93 -8.87
C ALA A 292 -17.74 -19.60 -9.49
N ASP A 293 -16.76 -18.81 -9.93
CA ASP A 293 -15.51 -19.33 -10.51
C ASP A 293 -14.70 -20.11 -9.46
N ILE A 294 -14.58 -19.57 -8.24
CA ILE A 294 -13.89 -20.23 -7.14
C ILE A 294 -14.61 -21.52 -6.73
N THR A 295 -15.92 -21.49 -6.60
CA THR A 295 -16.74 -22.67 -6.29
C THR A 295 -16.50 -23.78 -7.31
N LYS A 296 -16.58 -23.46 -8.60
CA LYS A 296 -16.33 -24.41 -9.69
C LYS A 296 -14.90 -24.96 -9.66
N GLN A 297 -13.91 -24.12 -9.35
CA GLN A 297 -12.51 -24.55 -9.26
C GLN A 297 -12.27 -25.53 -8.11
N MET A 298 -12.97 -25.36 -7.00
CA MET A 298 -12.77 -26.14 -5.79
C MET A 298 -13.62 -27.42 -5.74
N GLU A 299 -14.67 -27.53 -6.54
CA GLU A 299 -15.59 -28.66 -6.59
C GLU A 299 -14.91 -30.04 -6.71
N PRO A 300 -13.87 -30.23 -7.55
CA PRO A 300 -13.21 -31.53 -7.68
C PRO A 300 -12.53 -32.04 -6.39
N THR A 301 -12.04 -31.12 -5.56
CA THR A 301 -11.27 -31.43 -4.34
C THR A 301 -12.11 -31.39 -3.07
N ASN A 302 -13.23 -30.65 -3.08
CA ASN A 302 -14.06 -30.39 -1.91
C ASN A 302 -15.52 -30.86 -2.14
N LYS A 303 -15.70 -32.12 -2.53
CA LYS A 303 -17.03 -32.70 -2.80
C LYS A 303 -17.96 -32.56 -1.60
N GLY A 304 -19.13 -31.95 -1.80
CA GLY A 304 -20.15 -31.77 -0.78
C GLY A 304 -19.93 -30.61 0.17
N VAL A 305 -18.96 -29.74 -0.10
CA VAL A 305 -18.75 -28.50 0.65
C VAL A 305 -19.32 -27.33 -0.13
N ASP A 306 -20.12 -26.52 0.53
CA ASP A 306 -20.64 -25.28 -0.05
C ASP A 306 -19.58 -24.15 0.11
N VAL A 307 -18.81 -23.93 -0.95
CA VAL A 307 -17.78 -22.90 -0.99
C VAL A 307 -18.38 -21.50 -0.95
N ALA A 308 -19.57 -21.30 -1.50
CA ALA A 308 -20.26 -20.02 -1.47
C ALA A 308 -20.66 -19.64 -0.03
N GLU A 309 -21.18 -20.61 0.75
CA GLU A 309 -21.48 -20.43 2.17
C GLU A 309 -20.23 -20.10 2.99
N ILE A 310 -19.10 -20.75 2.68
CA ILE A 310 -17.80 -20.42 3.33
C ILE A 310 -17.41 -18.98 3.04
N ILE A 311 -17.46 -18.53 1.78
CA ILE A 311 -17.14 -17.16 1.40
C ILE A 311 -18.06 -16.17 2.10
N GLN A 312 -19.36 -16.45 2.14
CA GLN A 312 -20.33 -15.61 2.83
C GLN A 312 -19.97 -15.45 4.33
N ARG A 313 -19.73 -16.54 5.03
CA ARG A 313 -19.36 -16.53 6.45
C ARG A 313 -18.04 -15.79 6.71
N LEU A 314 -17.03 -15.97 5.88
CA LEU A 314 -15.76 -15.27 5.99
C LEU A 314 -15.91 -13.77 5.73
N ALA A 315 -16.83 -13.38 4.85
CA ALA A 315 -17.14 -11.96 4.61
C ALA A 315 -17.92 -11.35 5.79
N GLU A 316 -18.86 -12.08 6.40
CA GLU A 316 -19.55 -11.70 7.63
C GLU A 316 -18.56 -11.51 8.81
N CYS A 317 -17.53 -12.35 8.89
CA CYS A 317 -16.42 -12.19 9.84
C CYS A 317 -15.46 -11.03 9.49
N GLY A 318 -15.65 -10.37 8.35
CA GLY A 318 -14.84 -9.26 7.89
C GLY A 318 -13.41 -9.63 7.47
N THR A 319 -13.16 -10.91 7.14
CA THR A 319 -11.86 -11.37 6.61
C THR A 319 -11.80 -11.36 5.08
N ILE A 320 -12.96 -11.26 4.44
CA ILE A 320 -13.13 -11.13 2.99
C ILE A 320 -14.00 -9.90 2.70
N GLU A 321 -13.66 -9.17 1.65
CA GLU A 321 -14.48 -8.15 1.03
C GLU A 321 -15.05 -8.68 -0.28
N LEU A 322 -16.30 -8.30 -0.58
CA LEU A 322 -16.97 -8.59 -1.85
C LEU A 322 -16.99 -7.32 -2.70
N ARG A 323 -16.77 -7.46 -4.01
CA ARG A 323 -16.73 -6.35 -4.95
C ARG A 323 -17.50 -6.67 -6.20
N THR A 324 -17.99 -5.63 -6.87
CA THR A 324 -18.63 -5.73 -8.19
C THR A 324 -17.63 -5.59 -9.36
N TYR A 325 -16.38 -5.28 -9.08
CA TYR A 325 -15.32 -5.05 -10.06
C TYR A 325 -14.11 -5.95 -9.81
N ARG A 326 -13.37 -6.24 -10.86
CA ARG A 326 -12.12 -6.99 -10.80
C ARG A 326 -10.97 -6.08 -10.45
N ALA A 327 -9.98 -6.61 -9.75
CA ALA A 327 -8.70 -5.91 -9.57
C ALA A 327 -8.05 -5.64 -10.94
N ALA A 328 -7.21 -4.62 -11.03
CA ALA A 328 -6.46 -4.38 -12.25
C ALA A 328 -5.53 -5.58 -12.56
N SER A 329 -5.31 -5.85 -13.85
CA SER A 329 -4.52 -6.99 -14.28
C SER A 329 -3.09 -6.94 -13.73
N GLY A 330 -2.68 -8.00 -13.06
CA GLY A 330 -1.32 -8.12 -12.49
C GLY A 330 -1.19 -7.64 -11.06
N GLU A 331 -2.26 -7.23 -10.42
CA GLU A 331 -2.24 -6.73 -9.04
C GLU A 331 -2.36 -7.86 -8.02
N ILE A 332 -1.64 -7.69 -6.92
CA ILE A 332 -1.64 -8.61 -5.80
C ILE A 332 -2.73 -8.21 -4.83
N THR A 333 -3.73 -9.05 -4.65
CA THR A 333 -4.85 -8.81 -3.73
C THR A 333 -4.79 -9.64 -2.46
N ARG A 334 -3.68 -10.36 -2.21
CA ARG A 334 -3.55 -11.28 -1.08
C ARG A 334 -2.10 -11.49 -0.62
N ARG A 335 -1.96 -11.89 0.63
CA ARG A 335 -0.70 -12.34 1.21
C ARG A 335 -0.89 -13.68 1.90
N PHE A 336 0.09 -14.56 1.72
CA PHE A 336 0.14 -15.84 2.41
C PHE A 336 1.52 -16.05 3.00
N ILE A 337 1.55 -16.53 4.25
CA ILE A 337 2.76 -16.99 4.91
C ILE A 337 2.63 -18.50 5.07
N GLY A 338 3.47 -19.22 4.39
CA GLY A 338 3.59 -20.68 4.52
C GLY A 338 4.42 -21.08 5.74
N PRO A 339 4.50 -22.40 6.05
CA PRO A 339 5.26 -22.92 7.19
C PRO A 339 6.75 -22.59 7.11
N TRP A 340 7.26 -22.23 5.95
CA TRP A 340 8.64 -21.90 5.65
C TRP A 340 8.90 -20.40 5.46
N GLY A 341 7.96 -19.56 5.86
CA GLY A 341 8.06 -18.11 5.65
C GLY A 341 7.83 -17.65 4.21
N ASP A 342 7.34 -18.52 3.34
CA ASP A 342 7.05 -18.15 1.95
C ASP A 342 5.87 -17.20 1.86
N VAL A 343 6.09 -16.00 1.35
CA VAL A 343 5.02 -15.10 0.91
C VAL A 343 4.71 -15.44 -0.55
N LYS A 344 3.58 -16.07 -0.80
CA LYS A 344 3.12 -16.31 -2.17
C LYS A 344 2.35 -15.10 -2.68
N ASN A 345 2.93 -14.42 -3.63
CA ASN A 345 2.22 -13.40 -4.40
C ASN A 345 1.40 -14.09 -5.49
N SER A 346 0.12 -13.79 -5.56
CA SER A 346 -0.79 -14.39 -6.53
C SER A 346 -0.99 -13.53 -7.76
N VAL A 347 0.07 -13.17 -8.42
CA VAL A 347 -0.05 -12.82 -9.84
C VAL A 347 0.15 -14.12 -10.59
N GLY A 348 -0.78 -14.46 -11.46
CA GLY A 348 -0.72 -15.66 -12.28
C GLY A 348 0.65 -15.80 -12.94
N GLU A 349 1.23 -16.98 -12.79
CA GLU A 349 2.59 -17.39 -13.08
C GLU A 349 3.60 -17.19 -11.95
N GLU A 350 4.14 -18.33 -11.53
CA GLU A 350 5.15 -18.55 -10.52
C GLU A 350 6.38 -17.63 -10.69
N LYS A 351 6.36 -16.44 -10.11
CA LYS A 351 7.61 -15.83 -9.70
C LYS A 351 7.83 -16.17 -8.22
N ARG A 352 8.40 -17.33 -7.98
CA ARG A 352 8.91 -17.71 -6.67
C ARG A 352 9.97 -16.71 -6.23
N GLY A 353 9.59 -15.75 -5.44
CA GLY A 353 10.53 -15.06 -4.59
C GLY A 353 11.11 -16.10 -3.63
N ARG A 354 12.33 -16.56 -3.84
CA ARG A 354 13.02 -17.40 -2.85
C ARG A 354 13.39 -16.50 -1.68
N PHE A 355 12.62 -16.59 -0.61
CA PHE A 355 13.12 -16.17 0.68
C PHE A 355 14.15 -17.21 1.12
N VAL A 356 15.41 -16.80 1.19
CA VAL A 356 16.44 -17.60 1.81
C VAL A 356 16.21 -17.51 3.31
N SER A 357 15.83 -18.63 3.94
CA SER A 357 15.82 -18.73 5.40
C SER A 357 17.21 -18.36 5.91
N VAL A 358 17.27 -17.31 6.73
CA VAL A 358 18.46 -17.06 7.55
C VAL A 358 18.36 -18.01 8.73
N GLY A 359 19.20 -19.05 8.71
CA GLY A 359 19.48 -19.89 9.87
C GLY A 359 20.35 -19.13 10.86
#